data_ff72c78bddd7ce496e8d95f18a2bb42b
#
_entry.id   ff72c78bddd7ce496e8d95f18a2bb42b
#
_cell.length_a   1.000
_cell.length_b   1.000
_cell.length_c   1.000
_cell.angle_alpha   90.00
_cell.angle_beta   90.00
_cell.angle_gamma   90.00
#
_symmetry.space_group_name_H-M   'P 1'
#
loop_
_entity.id
_entity.type
_entity.pdbx_description
1 polymer ?
#
loop_
_entity_poly.entity_id
_entity_poly.type
_entity_poly.pdbx_seq_one_letter_code
_entity_poly.pdbx_strand_id
1 'polypeptide(L)'
;FQDVHVMIFVGFGFLMTFLKKYGFSSVGINMLIAALGLQWGTLMQGFWHMEGWKINVTTKSMINADFSTATALISFGAVLGKTSPIQMLILTILEITIFACNEHLVTEVLQATDVGGSMTIHAFGAYFGLALTLVLYRPGLKNKHENDESTYHSDLFAMIGTLFLWLFWPSFNSAIATESTYQMKAIVNTYYSLAACAVVTFALSSLVDQRGKFSMVLIQNATLAGGVAVGTCADMSIQPFGAMCIGSIAGIISVLGFHFLSPFLASKLKIQDTCGVHNLHGLPGILGGIAGVVVTAIKPDPRQNIRLTPGMQAAALGSSIGIALAGGALTGGILKLPFLGQASDQNCFDDSVYWEVPEEEKLYEIHSNNHDEHNRFEATM
;
A
#
# COMPACT_ATOMS: atom_id res chain seq x y z
N PHE A 1 9.10 7.70 16.26
CA PHE A 1 9.75 6.67 15.45
C PHE A 1 8.99 5.35 15.55
N GLN A 2 8.84 4.83 16.77
CA GLN A 2 8.31 3.48 16.99
C GLN A 2 6.89 3.28 16.40
N ASP A 3 6.06 4.32 16.42
CA ASP A 3 4.71 4.28 15.85
C ASP A 3 4.73 4.03 14.33
N VAL A 4 5.65 4.67 13.61
CA VAL A 4 5.83 4.46 12.16
C VAL A 4 6.42 3.08 11.89
N HIS A 5 7.46 2.72 12.66
CA HIS A 5 8.17 1.46 12.49
C HIS A 5 7.25 0.23 12.67
N VAL A 6 6.36 0.24 13.67
CA VAL A 6 5.40 -0.84 13.87
C VAL A 6 4.41 -0.99 12.71
N MET A 7 4.06 0.12 12.02
CA MET A 7 3.18 0.06 10.85
C MET A 7 3.82 -0.74 9.70
N ILE A 8 5.15 -0.62 9.51
CA ILE A 8 5.89 -1.30 8.45
C ILE A 8 5.88 -2.83 8.64
N PHE A 9 6.02 -3.29 9.88
CA PHE A 9 6.09 -4.73 10.18
C PHE A 9 4.71 -5.33 10.49
N VAL A 10 4.02 -4.80 11.48
CA VAL A 10 2.74 -5.34 11.94
C VAL A 10 1.59 -4.86 11.06
N GLY A 11 1.56 -3.57 10.72
CA GLY A 11 0.50 -2.98 9.92
C GLY A 11 0.40 -3.61 8.54
N PHE A 12 1.44 -3.45 7.72
CA PHE A 12 1.48 -4.01 6.36
C PHE A 12 1.49 -5.54 6.37
N GLY A 13 2.31 -6.16 7.23
CA GLY A 13 2.45 -7.62 7.27
C GLY A 13 1.11 -8.31 7.53
N PHE A 14 0.37 -7.89 8.56
CA PHE A 14 -0.92 -8.50 8.88
C PHE A 14 -2.04 -8.08 7.93
N LEU A 15 -2.06 -6.84 7.41
CA LEU A 15 -3.08 -6.45 6.41
C LEU A 15 -3.09 -7.37 5.20
N MET A 16 -1.93 -7.90 4.81
CA MET A 16 -1.79 -8.78 3.64
C MET A 16 -2.09 -10.26 3.92
N THR A 17 -2.45 -10.65 5.16
CA THR A 17 -2.72 -12.05 5.53
C THR A 17 -4.11 -12.54 5.13
N PHE A 18 -4.89 -11.78 4.40
CA PHE A 18 -6.26 -12.15 4.02
C PHE A 18 -6.35 -13.41 3.14
N LEU A 19 -5.32 -13.75 2.38
CA LEU A 19 -5.29 -14.95 1.54
C LEU A 19 -5.21 -16.24 2.39
N LYS A 20 -6.10 -17.18 2.14
CA LYS A 20 -6.33 -18.38 2.98
C LYS A 20 -5.12 -19.28 3.19
N LYS A 21 -4.17 -19.32 2.25
CA LYS A 21 -2.96 -20.17 2.28
C LYS A 21 -1.66 -19.38 2.10
N TYR A 22 -1.65 -18.07 2.35
CA TYR A 22 -0.49 -17.21 2.13
C TYR A 22 -0.14 -16.30 3.33
N GLY A 23 -0.54 -16.70 4.52
CA GLY A 23 -0.33 -15.93 5.75
C GLY A 23 1.14 -15.85 6.17
N PHE A 24 1.89 -16.95 6.11
CA PHE A 24 3.31 -16.98 6.46
C PHE A 24 4.13 -16.09 5.51
N SER A 25 3.89 -16.20 4.21
CA SER A 25 4.56 -15.35 3.21
C SER A 25 4.19 -13.88 3.40
N SER A 26 2.92 -13.57 3.67
CA SER A 26 2.47 -12.19 3.88
C SER A 26 3.23 -11.52 5.02
N VAL A 27 3.41 -12.18 6.16
CA VAL A 27 4.14 -11.61 7.30
C VAL A 27 5.66 -11.80 7.15
N GLY A 28 6.12 -12.99 6.76
CA GLY A 28 7.54 -13.33 6.71
C GLY A 28 8.28 -12.65 5.56
N ILE A 29 7.70 -12.61 4.35
CA ILE A 29 8.32 -11.88 3.22
C ILE A 29 8.22 -10.37 3.46
N ASN A 30 7.13 -9.87 4.06
CA ASN A 30 7.04 -8.48 4.50
C ASN A 30 8.21 -8.13 5.44
N MET A 31 8.49 -8.97 6.43
CA MET A 31 9.61 -8.78 7.35
C MET A 31 10.96 -8.77 6.61
N LEU A 32 11.15 -9.65 5.63
CA LEU A 32 12.36 -9.73 4.81
C LEU A 32 12.55 -8.47 3.95
N ILE A 33 11.49 -8.02 3.26
CA ILE A 33 11.46 -6.77 2.49
C ILE A 33 11.78 -5.59 3.41
N ALA A 34 11.16 -5.53 4.58
CA ALA A 34 11.36 -4.45 5.54
C ALA A 34 12.80 -4.43 6.05
N ALA A 35 13.35 -5.56 6.47
CA ALA A 35 14.73 -5.64 6.96
C ALA A 35 15.77 -5.19 5.92
N LEU A 36 15.59 -5.56 4.65
CA LEU A 36 16.43 -5.07 3.55
C LEU A 36 16.14 -3.60 3.23
N GLY A 37 14.87 -3.23 3.17
CA GLY A 37 14.41 -1.90 2.79
C GLY A 37 14.91 -0.80 3.73
N LEU A 38 14.93 -1.05 5.03
CA LEU A 38 15.46 -0.11 6.03
C LEU A 38 16.95 0.21 5.80
N GLN A 39 17.74 -0.81 5.49
CA GLN A 39 19.16 -0.66 5.21
C GLN A 39 19.40 0.04 3.87
N TRP A 40 18.74 -0.44 2.83
CA TRP A 40 18.90 0.10 1.48
C TRP A 40 18.31 1.51 1.35
N GLY A 41 17.19 1.80 1.99
CA GLY A 41 16.59 3.15 2.07
C GLY A 41 17.51 4.14 2.77
N THR A 42 18.13 3.74 3.90
CA THR A 42 19.11 4.57 4.58
C THR A 42 20.27 4.94 3.66
N LEU A 43 20.75 4.02 2.83
CA LEU A 43 21.85 4.28 1.89
C LEU A 43 21.39 5.15 0.71
N MET A 44 20.26 4.81 0.07
CA MET A 44 19.83 5.49 -1.15
C MET A 44 19.32 6.91 -0.90
N GLN A 45 18.52 7.12 0.15
CA GLN A 45 18.11 8.47 0.55
C GLN A 45 19.28 9.26 1.16
N GLY A 46 20.12 8.59 1.97
CA GLY A 46 21.32 9.20 2.54
C GLY A 46 22.35 9.66 1.51
N PHE A 47 22.41 9.00 0.34
CA PHE A 47 23.29 9.40 -0.76
C PHE A 47 23.06 10.86 -1.19
N TRP A 48 21.82 11.32 -1.24
CA TRP A 48 21.47 12.70 -1.62
C TRP A 48 21.81 13.75 -0.56
N HIS A 49 22.10 13.31 0.69
CA HIS A 49 22.36 14.17 1.85
C HIS A 49 23.72 13.90 2.48
N MET A 50 24.70 13.36 1.72
CA MET A 50 26.05 13.07 2.22
C MET A 50 26.79 14.33 2.60
N GLU A 51 27.43 14.27 3.76
CA GLU A 51 28.39 15.27 4.23
C GLU A 51 29.80 14.65 4.28
N GLY A 52 30.70 15.12 3.40
CA GLY A 52 32.08 14.63 3.37
C GLY A 52 32.18 13.10 3.16
N TRP A 53 31.41 12.52 2.26
CA TRP A 53 31.35 11.08 1.98
C TRP A 53 30.75 10.22 3.11
N LYS A 54 30.04 10.82 4.04
CA LYS A 54 29.40 10.12 5.15
C LYS A 54 27.90 10.35 5.12
N ILE A 55 27.16 9.29 5.42
CA ILE A 55 25.72 9.32 5.61
C ILE A 55 25.46 9.46 7.11
N ASN A 56 24.75 10.52 7.49
CA ASN A 56 24.37 10.78 8.88
C ASN A 56 23.09 10.02 9.22
N VAL A 57 23.16 9.07 10.15
CA VAL A 57 21.99 8.29 10.59
C VAL A 57 21.37 8.96 11.81
N THR A 58 20.14 9.41 11.67
CA THR A 58 19.35 10.05 12.71
C THR A 58 17.99 9.34 12.83
N THR A 59 17.24 9.62 13.88
CA THR A 59 15.85 9.11 14.00
C THR A 59 15.00 9.51 12.81
N LYS A 60 15.20 10.72 12.26
CA LYS A 60 14.48 11.19 11.07
C LYS A 60 14.85 10.39 9.83
N SER A 61 16.13 10.11 9.60
CA SER A 61 16.57 9.28 8.46
C SER A 61 16.07 7.83 8.58
N MET A 62 15.95 7.30 9.80
CA MET A 62 15.35 5.99 10.04
C MET A 62 13.85 5.97 9.69
N ILE A 63 13.10 7.04 10.03
CA ILE A 63 11.71 7.19 9.63
C ILE A 63 11.59 7.30 8.10
N ASN A 64 12.47 8.03 7.44
CA ASN A 64 12.49 8.11 5.98
C ASN A 64 12.80 6.75 5.34
N ALA A 65 13.65 5.92 5.95
CA ALA A 65 13.87 4.54 5.51
C ALA A 65 12.62 3.66 5.70
N ASP A 66 11.86 3.85 6.79
CA ASP A 66 10.54 3.23 6.94
C ASP A 66 9.59 3.65 5.80
N PHE A 67 9.57 4.92 5.41
CA PHE A 67 8.74 5.44 4.32
C PHE A 67 9.09 4.84 2.96
N SER A 68 10.39 4.78 2.63
CA SER A 68 10.84 4.13 1.39
C SER A 68 10.50 2.63 1.38
N THR A 69 10.58 1.98 2.54
CA THR A 69 10.18 0.58 2.71
C THR A 69 8.68 0.38 2.51
N ALA A 70 7.85 1.30 3.04
CA ALA A 70 6.40 1.26 2.82
C ALA A 70 6.05 1.27 1.33
N THR A 71 6.81 2.01 0.51
CA THR A 71 6.60 2.05 -0.94
C THR A 71 6.76 0.67 -1.57
N ALA A 72 7.85 -0.04 -1.25
CA ALA A 72 8.11 -1.41 -1.72
C ALA A 72 7.06 -2.41 -1.20
N LEU A 73 6.55 -2.23 0.02
CA LEU A 73 5.49 -3.06 0.58
C LEU A 73 4.13 -2.84 -0.11
N ILE A 74 3.85 -1.62 -0.57
CA ILE A 74 2.67 -1.35 -1.41
C ILE A 74 2.78 -2.10 -2.74
N SER A 75 3.92 -2.02 -3.42
CA SER A 75 4.15 -2.78 -4.65
C SER A 75 4.14 -4.29 -4.44
N PHE A 76 4.66 -4.77 -3.29
CA PHE A 76 4.53 -6.18 -2.90
C PHE A 76 3.05 -6.60 -2.81
N GLY A 77 2.18 -5.77 -2.25
CA GLY A 77 0.74 -6.00 -2.21
C GLY A 77 0.12 -6.22 -3.59
N ALA A 78 0.54 -5.47 -4.62
CA ALA A 78 0.03 -5.64 -5.98
C ALA A 78 0.37 -7.00 -6.58
N VAL A 79 1.52 -7.58 -6.24
CA VAL A 79 2.01 -8.88 -6.76
C VAL A 79 1.97 -10.00 -5.73
N LEU A 80 1.32 -9.78 -4.60
CA LEU A 80 1.22 -10.73 -3.50
C LEU A 80 0.77 -12.11 -3.99
N GLY A 81 1.47 -13.16 -3.57
CA GLY A 81 1.17 -14.56 -3.91
C GLY A 81 1.61 -15.00 -5.31
N LYS A 82 2.16 -14.12 -6.14
CA LYS A 82 2.52 -14.39 -7.55
C LYS A 82 4.03 -14.34 -7.84
N THR A 83 4.82 -13.96 -6.85
CA THR A 83 6.26 -13.72 -6.99
C THR A 83 7.06 -14.51 -5.97
N SER A 84 8.32 -14.82 -6.31
CA SER A 84 9.24 -15.50 -5.39
C SER A 84 9.86 -14.53 -4.38
N PRO A 85 10.39 -15.02 -3.23
CA PRO A 85 11.12 -14.19 -2.28
C PRO A 85 12.33 -13.47 -2.90
N ILE A 86 13.05 -14.08 -3.84
CA ILE A 86 14.17 -13.47 -4.55
C ILE A 86 13.68 -12.30 -5.42
N GLN A 87 12.58 -12.49 -6.13
CA GLN A 87 11.97 -11.39 -6.90
C GLN A 87 11.61 -10.21 -5.99
N MET A 88 11.15 -10.46 -4.77
CA MET A 88 10.80 -9.40 -3.82
C MET A 88 12.02 -8.66 -3.27
N LEU A 89 13.14 -9.35 -3.05
CA LEU A 89 14.39 -8.69 -2.67
C LEU A 89 14.93 -7.77 -3.80
N ILE A 90 14.86 -8.24 -5.06
CA ILE A 90 15.26 -7.43 -6.22
C ILE A 90 14.31 -6.24 -6.40
N LEU A 91 13.00 -6.45 -6.27
CA LEU A 91 12.01 -5.38 -6.25
C LEU A 91 12.39 -4.30 -5.24
N THR A 92 12.66 -4.69 -4.00
CA THR A 92 13.01 -3.78 -2.91
C THR A 92 14.21 -2.91 -3.24
N ILE A 93 15.28 -3.51 -3.76
CA ILE A 93 16.49 -2.78 -4.16
C ILE A 93 16.20 -1.78 -5.28
N LEU A 94 15.53 -2.22 -6.34
CA LEU A 94 15.27 -1.37 -7.50
C LEU A 94 14.26 -0.27 -7.19
N GLU A 95 13.16 -0.60 -6.55
CA GLU A 95 12.11 0.36 -6.24
C GLU A 95 12.57 1.44 -5.27
N ILE A 96 13.25 1.09 -4.18
CA ILE A 96 13.77 2.07 -3.22
C ILE A 96 14.84 2.97 -3.87
N THR A 97 15.65 2.45 -4.79
CA THR A 97 16.60 3.27 -5.55
C THR A 97 15.88 4.31 -6.42
N ILE A 98 14.84 3.90 -7.14
CA ILE A 98 14.04 4.79 -7.99
C ILE A 98 13.21 5.75 -7.14
N PHE A 99 12.68 5.27 -6.01
CA PHE A 99 11.97 6.08 -5.02
C PHE A 99 12.84 7.22 -4.50
N ALA A 100 14.08 6.95 -4.08
CA ALA A 100 15.00 7.97 -3.56
C ALA A 100 15.29 9.07 -4.60
N CYS A 101 15.39 8.72 -5.88
CA CYS A 101 15.51 9.70 -6.97
C CYS A 101 14.22 10.54 -7.11
N ASN A 102 13.05 9.91 -7.05
CA ASN A 102 11.77 10.61 -7.11
C ASN A 102 11.56 11.53 -5.91
N GLU A 103 11.85 11.05 -4.71
CA GLU A 103 11.74 11.84 -3.48
C GLU A 103 12.63 13.10 -3.56
N HIS A 104 13.90 12.95 -3.95
CA HIS A 104 14.80 14.08 -4.15
C HIS A 104 14.27 15.06 -5.21
N LEU A 105 13.74 14.58 -6.33
CA LEU A 105 13.12 15.43 -7.34
C LEU A 105 11.95 16.23 -6.75
N VAL A 106 11.05 15.58 -6.01
CA VAL A 106 9.85 16.21 -5.45
C VAL A 106 10.20 17.20 -4.35
N THR A 107 11.05 16.82 -3.40
CA THR A 107 11.32 17.63 -2.20
C THR A 107 12.34 18.73 -2.43
N GLU A 108 13.45 18.43 -3.13
CA GLU A 108 14.58 19.36 -3.27
C GLU A 108 14.51 20.17 -4.58
N VAL A 109 14.15 19.53 -5.70
CA VAL A 109 14.12 20.20 -7.01
C VAL A 109 12.82 20.96 -7.23
N LEU A 110 11.66 20.29 -7.06
CA LEU A 110 10.33 20.88 -7.20
C LEU A 110 9.90 21.63 -5.95
N GLN A 111 10.52 21.35 -4.80
CA GLN A 111 10.19 21.92 -3.49
C GLN A 111 8.70 21.77 -3.14
N ALA A 112 8.11 20.66 -3.55
CA ALA A 112 6.71 20.36 -3.26
C ALA A 112 6.55 19.84 -1.83
N THR A 113 5.38 20.07 -1.26
CA THR A 113 5.02 19.56 0.07
C THR A 113 4.27 18.23 -0.05
N ASP A 114 4.69 17.21 0.69
CA ASP A 114 4.05 15.89 0.73
C ASP A 114 4.34 15.19 2.06
N VAL A 115 3.98 15.82 3.17
CA VAL A 115 4.42 15.43 4.52
C VAL A 115 4.01 13.99 4.91
N GLY A 116 2.84 13.53 4.51
CA GLY A 116 2.36 12.16 4.71
C GLY A 116 2.51 11.27 3.48
N GLY A 117 3.23 11.71 2.43
CA GLY A 117 3.62 10.87 1.30
C GLY A 117 2.48 10.41 0.39
N SER A 118 1.37 11.15 0.27
CA SER A 118 0.28 10.74 -0.66
C SER A 118 0.80 10.54 -2.08
N MET A 119 1.70 11.42 -2.54
CA MET A 119 2.27 11.38 -3.89
C MET A 119 3.51 10.48 -3.95
N THR A 120 4.48 10.72 -3.07
CA THR A 120 5.81 10.10 -3.13
C THR A 120 5.81 8.66 -2.64
N ILE A 121 4.97 8.31 -1.65
CA ILE A 121 4.89 6.96 -1.09
C ILE A 121 3.72 6.20 -1.71
N HIS A 122 2.49 6.70 -1.48
CA HIS A 122 1.28 5.92 -1.76
C HIS A 122 0.94 5.86 -3.25
N ALA A 123 0.85 6.99 -3.95
CA ALA A 123 0.63 6.97 -5.40
C ALA A 123 1.82 6.33 -6.12
N PHE A 124 3.05 6.66 -5.74
CA PHE A 124 4.25 6.08 -6.32
C PHE A 124 4.25 4.55 -6.19
N GLY A 125 4.16 4.00 -4.96
CA GLY A 125 4.18 2.56 -4.73
C GLY A 125 3.02 1.82 -5.43
N ALA A 126 1.82 2.41 -5.42
CA ALA A 126 0.66 1.82 -6.09
C ALA A 126 0.89 1.74 -7.62
N TYR A 127 1.29 2.83 -8.27
CA TYR A 127 1.48 2.82 -9.73
C TYR A 127 2.73 2.08 -10.17
N PHE A 128 3.77 2.01 -9.35
CA PHE A 128 4.90 1.12 -9.54
C PHE A 128 4.45 -0.34 -9.51
N GLY A 129 3.70 -0.74 -8.49
CA GLY A 129 3.13 -2.08 -8.35
C GLY A 129 2.16 -2.44 -9.48
N LEU A 130 1.32 -1.51 -9.95
CA LEU A 130 0.40 -1.74 -11.07
C LEU A 130 1.14 -1.95 -12.39
N ALA A 131 2.18 -1.15 -12.67
CA ALA A 131 3.02 -1.34 -13.85
C ALA A 131 3.77 -2.68 -13.77
N LEU A 132 4.27 -3.03 -12.59
CA LEU A 132 4.91 -4.30 -12.31
C LEU A 132 3.97 -5.48 -12.59
N THR A 133 2.76 -5.49 -12.01
CA THR A 133 1.79 -6.58 -12.21
C THR A 133 1.30 -6.68 -13.65
N LEU A 134 1.20 -5.55 -14.38
CA LEU A 134 0.89 -5.56 -15.82
C LEU A 134 1.96 -6.30 -16.62
N VAL A 135 3.25 -5.99 -16.37
CA VAL A 135 4.37 -6.67 -17.03
C VAL A 135 4.44 -8.14 -16.64
N LEU A 136 4.19 -8.47 -15.37
CA LEU A 136 4.17 -9.84 -14.85
C LEU A 136 2.84 -10.56 -15.06
N TYR A 137 1.94 -10.05 -15.90
CA TYR A 137 0.64 -10.65 -16.16
C TYR A 137 0.70 -12.14 -16.43
N ARG A 138 -0.18 -12.91 -15.78
CA ARG A 138 -0.29 -14.35 -15.87
C ARG A 138 -1.65 -14.77 -16.46
N PRO A 139 -1.69 -15.25 -17.72
CA PRO A 139 -2.94 -15.70 -18.34
C PRO A 139 -3.64 -16.81 -17.57
N GLY A 140 -2.89 -17.71 -16.91
CA GLY A 140 -3.42 -18.82 -16.11
C GLY A 140 -4.21 -18.36 -14.88
N LEU A 141 -3.94 -17.15 -14.37
CA LEU A 141 -4.66 -16.56 -13.25
C LEU A 141 -5.83 -15.64 -13.69
N LYS A 142 -6.20 -15.65 -14.95
CA LYS A 142 -7.31 -14.81 -15.47
C LYS A 142 -8.67 -15.16 -14.83
N ASN A 143 -8.89 -16.44 -14.57
CA ASN A 143 -10.10 -16.95 -13.92
C ASN A 143 -9.72 -17.24 -12.48
N LYS A 144 -9.74 -16.27 -11.62
CA LYS A 144 -9.44 -16.35 -10.18
C LYS A 144 -8.87 -17.71 -9.70
N HIS A 145 -7.68 -17.72 -9.08
CA HIS A 145 -7.08 -18.92 -8.54
C HIS A 145 -7.86 -19.42 -7.31
N GLU A 146 -7.94 -20.72 -7.06
CA GLU A 146 -8.65 -21.29 -5.90
C GLU A 146 -8.16 -20.77 -4.55
N ASN A 147 -6.85 -20.48 -4.42
CA ASN A 147 -6.25 -19.92 -3.21
C ASN A 147 -6.33 -18.37 -3.13
N ASP A 148 -6.83 -17.70 -4.18
CA ASP A 148 -7.07 -16.25 -4.20
C ASP A 148 -8.42 -15.92 -3.54
N GLU A 149 -8.55 -16.38 -2.29
CA GLU A 149 -9.75 -16.22 -1.46
C GLU A 149 -9.37 -15.96 -0.02
N SER A 150 -10.25 -15.29 0.72
CA SER A 150 -10.13 -15.14 2.17
C SER A 150 -10.98 -16.16 2.92
N THR A 151 -10.65 -16.36 4.19
CA THR A 151 -11.45 -17.09 5.17
C THR A 151 -11.77 -16.18 6.35
N TYR A 152 -12.69 -16.60 7.22
CA TYR A 152 -13.02 -15.85 8.42
C TYR A 152 -11.77 -15.53 9.26
N HIS A 153 -10.87 -16.52 9.45
CA HIS A 153 -9.67 -16.34 10.26
C HIS A 153 -8.64 -15.46 9.56
N SER A 154 -8.40 -15.64 8.26
CA SER A 154 -7.44 -14.81 7.52
C SER A 154 -7.91 -13.35 7.45
N ASP A 155 -9.19 -13.10 7.33
CA ASP A 155 -9.78 -11.75 7.40
C ASP A 155 -9.64 -11.14 8.80
N LEU A 156 -9.78 -11.94 9.86
CA LEU A 156 -9.57 -11.46 11.23
C LEU A 156 -8.12 -11.05 11.49
N PHE A 157 -7.15 -11.84 11.00
CA PHE A 157 -5.73 -11.47 11.05
C PHE A 157 -5.42 -10.22 10.22
N ALA A 158 -5.98 -10.10 9.02
CA ALA A 158 -5.81 -8.92 8.20
C ALA A 158 -6.37 -7.66 8.88
N MET A 159 -7.47 -7.79 9.64
CA MET A 159 -8.04 -6.69 10.42
C MET A 159 -7.11 -6.20 11.53
N ILE A 160 -6.25 -7.05 12.09
CA ILE A 160 -5.20 -6.63 13.02
C ILE A 160 -4.27 -5.62 12.34
N GLY A 161 -3.81 -5.92 11.11
CA GLY A 161 -3.00 -5.00 10.31
C GLY A 161 -3.69 -3.67 10.05
N THR A 162 -4.98 -3.72 9.67
CA THR A 162 -5.81 -2.52 9.49
C THR A 162 -5.84 -1.65 10.74
N LEU A 163 -6.09 -2.24 11.91
CA LEU A 163 -6.15 -1.49 13.17
C LEU A 163 -4.81 -0.85 13.53
N PHE A 164 -3.69 -1.57 13.35
CA PHE A 164 -2.37 -0.97 13.57
C PHE A 164 -2.11 0.19 12.63
N LEU A 165 -2.39 0.06 11.34
CA LEU A 165 -2.23 1.14 10.38
C LEU A 165 -3.15 2.33 10.74
N TRP A 166 -4.42 2.09 11.05
CA TRP A 166 -5.40 3.12 11.34
C TRP A 166 -5.04 3.91 12.60
N LEU A 167 -4.66 3.23 13.68
CA LEU A 167 -4.34 3.85 14.97
C LEU A 167 -3.07 4.69 14.91
N PHE A 168 -2.05 4.26 14.18
CA PHE A 168 -0.75 4.93 14.11
C PHE A 168 -0.61 5.87 12.90
N TRP A 169 -1.60 5.96 12.01
CA TRP A 169 -1.53 6.83 10.84
C TRP A 169 -1.34 8.32 11.16
N PRO A 170 -1.94 8.89 12.22
CA PRO A 170 -1.62 10.26 12.62
C PRO A 170 -0.14 10.48 12.93
N SER A 171 0.55 9.50 13.51
CA SER A 171 1.99 9.54 13.72
C SER A 171 2.76 9.46 12.39
N PHE A 172 2.32 8.61 11.46
CA PHE A 172 2.93 8.47 10.13
C PHE A 172 2.91 9.82 9.38
N ASN A 173 1.76 10.45 9.26
CA ASN A 173 1.59 11.73 8.55
C ASN A 173 2.25 12.92 9.25
N SER A 174 2.60 12.81 10.53
CA SER A 174 3.20 13.89 11.31
C SER A 174 4.70 13.70 11.61
N ALA A 175 5.24 12.51 11.35
CA ALA A 175 6.56 12.11 11.83
C ALA A 175 7.73 12.97 11.31
N ILE A 176 7.61 13.50 10.09
CA ILE A 176 8.66 14.34 9.47
C ILE A 176 8.33 15.82 9.46
N ALA A 177 7.18 16.23 10.00
CA ALA A 177 6.83 17.64 10.13
C ALA A 177 7.88 18.35 11.02
N THR A 178 8.35 19.51 10.54
CA THR A 178 9.55 20.18 11.10
C THR A 178 9.30 20.95 12.39
N GLU A 179 8.08 21.41 12.60
CA GLU A 179 7.69 22.23 13.75
C GLU A 179 6.47 21.64 14.48
N SER A 180 6.41 21.82 15.80
CA SER A 180 5.33 21.27 16.63
C SER A 180 3.93 21.71 16.19
N THR A 181 3.78 22.93 15.69
CA THR A 181 2.49 23.44 15.18
C THR A 181 2.02 22.69 13.94
N TYR A 182 2.92 22.39 13.01
CA TYR A 182 2.60 21.63 11.80
C TYR A 182 2.40 20.15 12.11
N GLN A 183 3.19 19.62 13.02
CA GLN A 183 3.01 18.27 13.52
C GLN A 183 1.62 18.09 14.15
N MET A 184 1.18 19.03 15.00
CA MET A 184 -0.16 19.01 15.59
C MET A 184 -1.26 19.08 14.53
N LYS A 185 -1.12 19.93 13.50
CA LYS A 185 -2.08 19.98 12.39
C LYS A 185 -2.17 18.63 11.67
N ALA A 186 -1.02 18.02 11.37
CA ALA A 186 -0.98 16.74 10.69
C ALA A 186 -1.67 15.62 11.49
N ILE A 187 -1.47 15.59 12.81
CA ILE A 187 -2.16 14.66 13.71
C ILE A 187 -3.66 14.88 13.66
N VAL A 188 -4.13 16.12 13.89
CA VAL A 188 -5.56 16.46 13.95
C VAL A 188 -6.26 16.19 12.61
N ASN A 189 -5.66 16.62 11.51
CA ASN A 189 -6.24 16.45 10.18
C ASN A 189 -6.31 14.96 9.79
N THR A 190 -5.29 14.19 10.10
CA THR A 190 -5.28 12.73 9.83
C THR A 190 -6.33 12.01 10.68
N TYR A 191 -6.42 12.34 11.96
CA TYR A 191 -7.42 11.77 12.87
C TYR A 191 -8.85 11.94 12.34
N TYR A 192 -9.24 13.16 11.96
CA TYR A 192 -10.59 13.43 11.46
C TYR A 192 -10.83 12.89 10.05
N SER A 193 -9.82 12.88 9.19
CA SER A 193 -9.91 12.26 7.86
C SER A 193 -10.18 10.77 7.95
N LEU A 194 -9.43 10.04 8.78
CA LEU A 194 -9.62 8.61 9.02
C LEU A 194 -10.99 8.30 9.62
N ALA A 195 -11.43 9.08 10.61
CA ALA A 195 -12.73 8.87 11.25
C ALA A 195 -13.89 9.03 10.25
N ALA A 196 -13.88 10.08 9.45
CA ALA A 196 -14.90 10.31 8.41
C ALA A 196 -14.85 9.22 7.32
N CYS A 197 -13.64 8.86 6.87
CA CYS A 197 -13.42 7.80 5.90
C CYS A 197 -14.00 6.46 6.37
N ALA A 198 -13.75 6.07 7.63
CA ALA A 198 -14.25 4.82 8.19
C ALA A 198 -15.78 4.78 8.18
N VAL A 199 -16.46 5.83 8.66
CA VAL A 199 -17.94 5.89 8.68
C VAL A 199 -18.52 5.76 7.28
N VAL A 200 -17.95 6.49 6.32
CA VAL A 200 -18.40 6.45 4.92
C VAL A 200 -18.15 5.08 4.29
N THR A 201 -17.00 4.46 4.58
CA THR A 201 -16.67 3.11 4.10
C THR A 201 -17.70 2.08 4.58
N PHE A 202 -18.05 2.08 5.88
CA PHE A 202 -19.09 1.18 6.40
C PHE A 202 -20.44 1.40 5.71
N ALA A 203 -20.87 2.66 5.59
CA ALA A 203 -22.13 3.00 4.92
C ALA A 203 -22.15 2.50 3.47
N LEU A 204 -21.09 2.79 2.70
CA LEU A 204 -21.01 2.38 1.30
C LEU A 204 -20.79 0.89 1.12
N SER A 205 -20.05 0.21 2.01
CA SER A 205 -19.91 -1.24 1.97
C SER A 205 -21.26 -1.94 2.03
N SER A 206 -22.18 -1.45 2.89
CA SER A 206 -23.55 -1.96 2.96
C SER A 206 -24.37 -1.60 1.72
N LEU A 207 -24.21 -0.39 1.19
CA LEU A 207 -24.99 0.08 0.03
C LEU A 207 -24.64 -0.62 -1.28
N VAL A 208 -23.39 -1.03 -1.48
CA VAL A 208 -22.97 -1.73 -2.71
C VAL A 208 -23.23 -3.24 -2.67
N ASP A 209 -23.51 -3.82 -1.50
CA ASP A 209 -23.90 -5.23 -1.36
C ASP A 209 -25.41 -5.40 -1.54
N GLN A 210 -25.82 -6.33 -2.38
CA GLN A 210 -27.24 -6.58 -2.69
C GLN A 210 -28.06 -7.00 -1.45
N ARG A 211 -27.43 -7.57 -0.43
CA ARG A 211 -28.07 -8.02 0.82
C ARG A 211 -27.86 -7.02 1.96
N GLY A 212 -27.21 -5.87 1.69
CA GLY A 212 -26.90 -4.85 2.70
C GLY A 212 -25.86 -5.29 3.73
N LYS A 213 -25.00 -6.28 3.43
CA LYS A 213 -23.97 -6.77 4.35
C LYS A 213 -22.66 -6.02 4.18
N PHE A 214 -21.90 -5.96 5.26
CA PHE A 214 -20.53 -5.43 5.21
C PHE A 214 -19.56 -6.43 4.58
N SER A 215 -18.66 -5.93 3.74
CA SER A 215 -17.54 -6.70 3.20
C SER A 215 -16.29 -6.44 4.02
N MET A 216 -15.69 -7.49 4.59
CA MET A 216 -14.47 -7.34 5.37
C MET A 216 -13.31 -6.80 4.52
N VAL A 217 -13.19 -7.19 3.27
CA VAL A 217 -12.19 -6.66 2.33
C VAL A 217 -12.31 -5.13 2.17
N LEU A 218 -13.55 -4.61 2.04
CA LEU A 218 -13.77 -3.17 1.97
C LEU A 218 -13.42 -2.47 3.28
N ILE A 219 -13.83 -3.05 4.41
CA ILE A 219 -13.54 -2.47 5.73
C ILE A 219 -12.04 -2.43 6.02
N GLN A 220 -11.31 -3.51 5.74
CA GLN A 220 -9.87 -3.60 5.96
C GLN A 220 -9.08 -2.55 5.18
N ASN A 221 -9.50 -2.24 3.97
CA ASN A 221 -8.75 -1.41 3.03
C ASN A 221 -9.30 0.03 2.96
N ALA A 222 -10.56 0.20 2.59
CA ALA A 222 -11.09 1.54 2.30
C ALA A 222 -11.17 2.45 3.53
N THR A 223 -11.23 1.91 4.76
CA THR A 223 -11.16 2.71 5.99
C THR A 223 -9.83 3.43 6.18
N LEU A 224 -8.76 2.94 5.54
CA LEU A 224 -7.42 3.52 5.59
C LEU A 224 -7.20 4.62 4.53
N ALA A 225 -8.03 4.66 3.49
CA ALA A 225 -7.86 5.56 2.35
C ALA A 225 -7.84 7.06 2.76
N GLY A 226 -8.53 7.41 3.84
CA GLY A 226 -8.53 8.76 4.39
C GLY A 226 -7.16 9.22 4.91
N GLY A 227 -6.39 8.29 5.48
CA GLY A 227 -5.01 8.54 5.93
C GLY A 227 -4.08 8.82 4.75
N VAL A 228 -4.22 8.06 3.67
CA VAL A 228 -3.49 8.27 2.41
C VAL A 228 -3.85 9.62 1.79
N ALA A 229 -5.14 9.91 1.62
CA ALA A 229 -5.60 11.07 0.88
C ALA A 229 -5.31 12.41 1.57
N VAL A 230 -5.27 12.44 2.90
CA VAL A 230 -4.94 13.67 3.63
C VAL A 230 -3.43 13.92 3.70
N GLY A 231 -2.60 12.92 3.40
CA GLY A 231 -1.15 12.91 3.66
C GLY A 231 -0.42 14.13 3.10
N THR A 232 -0.62 14.48 1.83
CA THR A 232 0.05 15.64 1.21
C THR A 232 -0.24 16.96 1.93
N CYS A 233 -1.49 17.17 2.36
CA CYS A 233 -1.92 18.42 2.97
C CYS A 233 -2.18 18.30 4.49
N ALA A 234 -1.70 17.23 5.12
CA ALA A 234 -1.97 16.96 6.53
C ALA A 234 -1.52 18.08 7.46
N ASP A 235 -0.36 18.66 7.21
CA ASP A 235 0.20 19.78 7.99
C ASP A 235 -0.27 21.18 7.52
N MET A 236 -1.03 21.23 6.42
CA MET A 236 -1.59 22.50 5.89
C MET A 236 -2.82 22.97 6.67
N SER A 237 -3.25 24.19 6.40
CA SER A 237 -4.36 24.82 7.12
C SER A 237 -5.74 24.47 6.52
N ILE A 238 -6.04 23.14 6.40
CA ILE A 238 -7.31 22.64 5.86
C ILE A 238 -8.45 22.61 6.88
N GLN A 239 -8.13 22.68 8.16
CA GLN A 239 -9.06 22.54 9.28
C GLN A 239 -9.69 21.10 9.38
N PRO A 240 -10.22 20.70 10.53
CA PRO A 240 -10.85 19.38 10.68
C PRO A 240 -11.97 19.11 9.68
N PHE A 241 -12.76 20.12 9.35
CA PHE A 241 -13.85 20.00 8.35
C PHE A 241 -13.32 19.63 6.96
N GLY A 242 -12.27 20.31 6.48
CA GLY A 242 -11.65 19.98 5.19
C GLY A 242 -11.03 18.58 5.19
N ALA A 243 -10.40 18.20 6.31
CA ALA A 243 -9.86 16.84 6.48
C ALA A 243 -10.98 15.77 6.43
N MET A 244 -12.12 16.01 7.08
CA MET A 244 -13.29 15.11 7.01
C MET A 244 -13.85 15.01 5.58
N CYS A 245 -13.90 16.11 4.83
CA CYS A 245 -14.31 16.09 3.41
C CYS A 245 -13.36 15.21 2.57
N ILE A 246 -12.05 15.40 2.72
CA ILE A 246 -11.03 14.59 2.01
C ILE A 246 -11.19 13.10 2.38
N GLY A 247 -11.31 12.79 3.67
CA GLY A 247 -11.49 11.43 4.15
C GLY A 247 -12.78 10.78 3.64
N SER A 248 -13.89 11.53 3.61
CA SER A 248 -15.16 11.04 3.07
C SER A 248 -15.06 10.71 1.58
N ILE A 249 -14.46 11.60 0.78
CA ILE A 249 -14.25 11.38 -0.65
C ILE A 249 -13.32 10.19 -0.87
N ALA A 250 -12.25 10.05 -0.06
CA ALA A 250 -11.33 8.92 -0.13
C ALA A 250 -12.04 7.58 0.12
N GLY A 251 -12.89 7.49 1.14
CA GLY A 251 -13.70 6.31 1.40
C GLY A 251 -14.64 5.96 0.25
N ILE A 252 -15.30 6.96 -0.34
CA ILE A 252 -16.18 6.77 -1.51
C ILE A 252 -15.40 6.19 -2.69
N ILE A 253 -14.33 6.84 -3.12
CA ILE A 253 -13.58 6.41 -4.30
C ILE A 253 -12.90 5.06 -4.08
N SER A 254 -12.46 4.76 -2.86
CA SER A 254 -11.84 3.48 -2.52
C SER A 254 -12.86 2.34 -2.61
N VAL A 255 -14.02 2.46 -1.97
CA VAL A 255 -15.09 1.44 -2.04
C VAL A 255 -15.55 1.21 -3.48
N LEU A 256 -15.81 2.28 -4.23
CA LEU A 256 -16.22 2.18 -5.64
C LEU A 256 -15.08 1.59 -6.50
N GLY A 257 -13.84 1.91 -6.19
CA GLY A 257 -12.66 1.33 -6.81
C GLY A 257 -12.59 -0.19 -6.64
N PHE A 258 -12.75 -0.69 -5.43
CA PHE A 258 -12.79 -2.13 -5.15
C PHE A 258 -13.96 -2.81 -5.85
N HIS A 259 -15.14 -2.20 -5.82
CA HIS A 259 -16.36 -2.82 -6.34
C HIS A 259 -16.41 -2.83 -7.88
N PHE A 260 -16.04 -1.75 -8.55
CA PHE A 260 -16.17 -1.59 -10.00
C PHE A 260 -14.83 -1.61 -10.76
N LEU A 261 -13.81 -0.94 -10.23
CA LEU A 261 -12.59 -0.69 -10.98
C LEU A 261 -11.63 -1.88 -10.93
N SER A 262 -11.48 -2.58 -9.79
CA SER A 262 -10.62 -3.77 -9.69
C SER A 262 -11.02 -4.87 -10.67
N PRO A 263 -12.30 -5.26 -10.80
CA PRO A 263 -12.72 -6.24 -11.80
C PRO A 263 -12.48 -5.77 -13.24
N PHE A 264 -12.67 -4.48 -13.52
CA PHE A 264 -12.39 -3.88 -14.82
C PHE A 264 -10.90 -3.93 -15.16
N LEU A 265 -10.03 -3.52 -14.24
CA LEU A 265 -8.57 -3.55 -14.41
C LEU A 265 -8.07 -4.97 -14.70
N ALA A 266 -8.54 -5.94 -13.93
CA ALA A 266 -8.17 -7.35 -14.10
C ALA A 266 -8.65 -7.93 -15.43
N SER A 267 -9.93 -7.71 -15.79
CA SER A 267 -10.53 -8.35 -16.96
C SER A 267 -10.18 -7.66 -18.29
N LYS A 268 -10.08 -6.34 -18.31
CA LYS A 268 -9.90 -5.54 -19.55
C LYS A 268 -8.46 -5.08 -19.74
N LEU A 269 -7.79 -4.65 -18.68
CA LEU A 269 -6.43 -4.10 -18.77
C LEU A 269 -5.34 -5.10 -18.34
N LYS A 270 -5.70 -6.32 -17.93
CA LYS A 270 -4.75 -7.37 -17.51
C LYS A 270 -3.89 -6.94 -16.31
N ILE A 271 -4.39 -6.07 -15.47
CA ILE A 271 -3.75 -5.64 -14.23
C ILE A 271 -4.31 -6.48 -13.08
N GLN A 272 -3.52 -7.45 -12.62
CA GLN A 272 -3.89 -8.38 -11.55
C GLN A 272 -3.38 -7.87 -10.22
N ASP A 273 -4.06 -6.87 -9.65
CA ASP A 273 -3.74 -6.24 -8.36
C ASP A 273 -4.31 -7.07 -7.21
N THR A 274 -3.48 -7.88 -6.55
CA THR A 274 -3.93 -8.85 -5.54
C THR A 274 -4.55 -8.18 -4.32
N CYS A 275 -3.90 -7.17 -3.75
CA CYS A 275 -4.40 -6.49 -2.54
C CYS A 275 -5.31 -5.30 -2.86
N GLY A 276 -5.49 -4.92 -4.13
CA GLY A 276 -6.24 -3.72 -4.48
C GLY A 276 -5.51 -2.43 -4.09
N VAL A 277 -4.19 -2.40 -4.22
CA VAL A 277 -3.36 -1.24 -3.86
C VAL A 277 -3.73 0.01 -4.65
N HIS A 278 -4.29 -0.15 -5.85
CA HIS A 278 -4.85 0.95 -6.63
C HIS A 278 -5.93 1.70 -5.86
N ASN A 279 -6.83 0.98 -5.19
CA ASN A 279 -7.99 1.56 -4.51
C ASN A 279 -7.65 2.09 -3.12
N LEU A 280 -6.68 1.48 -2.42
CA LEU A 280 -6.25 1.91 -1.10
C LEU A 280 -5.20 3.03 -1.15
N HIS A 281 -4.23 2.93 -2.08
CA HIS A 281 -3.08 3.84 -2.15
C HIS A 281 -3.08 4.72 -3.41
N GLY A 282 -3.35 4.14 -4.59
CA GLY A 282 -3.26 4.85 -5.87
C GLY A 282 -4.28 5.98 -6.01
N LEU A 283 -5.57 5.67 -5.98
CA LEU A 283 -6.65 6.67 -6.09
C LEU A 283 -6.63 7.67 -4.94
N PRO A 284 -6.54 7.25 -3.65
CA PRO A 284 -6.43 8.19 -2.55
C PRO A 284 -5.14 9.02 -2.58
N GLY A 285 -4.02 8.46 -3.09
CA GLY A 285 -2.78 9.19 -3.27
C GLY A 285 -2.88 10.31 -4.31
N ILE A 286 -3.55 10.04 -5.45
CA ILE A 286 -3.89 11.09 -6.45
C ILE A 286 -4.81 12.14 -5.82
N LEU A 287 -5.85 11.73 -5.10
CA LEU A 287 -6.74 12.66 -4.41
C LEU A 287 -5.94 13.57 -3.46
N GLY A 288 -5.00 13.00 -2.70
CA GLY A 288 -4.13 13.77 -1.79
C GLY A 288 -3.24 14.77 -2.52
N GLY A 289 -2.63 14.36 -3.64
CA GLY A 289 -1.85 15.26 -4.49
C GLY A 289 -2.69 16.42 -5.05
N ILE A 290 -3.90 16.12 -5.55
CA ILE A 290 -4.85 17.12 -6.04
C ILE A 290 -5.29 18.06 -4.89
N ALA A 291 -5.60 17.52 -3.70
CA ALA A 291 -5.93 18.31 -2.53
C ALA A 291 -4.77 19.27 -2.17
N GLY A 292 -3.52 18.80 -2.22
CA GLY A 292 -2.33 19.64 -2.04
C GLY A 292 -2.23 20.78 -3.04
N VAL A 293 -2.50 20.52 -4.32
CA VAL A 293 -2.56 21.56 -5.38
C VAL A 293 -3.63 22.61 -5.06
N VAL A 294 -4.84 22.17 -4.72
CA VAL A 294 -5.98 23.05 -4.42
C VAL A 294 -5.70 23.88 -3.17
N VAL A 295 -5.22 23.27 -2.10
CA VAL A 295 -4.92 23.99 -0.85
C VAL A 295 -3.82 25.02 -1.05
N THR A 296 -2.77 24.68 -1.79
CA THR A 296 -1.69 25.61 -2.15
C THR A 296 -2.21 26.83 -2.96
N ALA A 297 -3.19 26.60 -3.84
CA ALA A 297 -3.79 27.67 -4.64
C ALA A 297 -4.70 28.61 -3.82
N ILE A 298 -5.49 28.05 -2.89
CA ILE A 298 -6.51 28.82 -2.13
C ILE A 298 -5.88 29.50 -0.91
N LYS A 299 -4.96 28.81 -0.24
CA LYS A 299 -4.36 29.24 1.02
C LYS A 299 -2.87 28.95 1.05
N PRO A 300 -2.04 29.79 0.40
CA PRO A 300 -0.61 29.65 0.43
C PRO A 300 -0.08 29.56 1.87
N ASP A 301 0.80 28.61 2.14
CA ASP A 301 1.42 28.45 3.45
C ASP A 301 2.56 29.46 3.62
N PRO A 302 2.66 30.18 4.77
CA PRO A 302 3.73 31.14 5.02
C PRO A 302 5.16 30.54 4.97
N ARG A 303 5.30 29.22 5.20
CA ARG A 303 6.60 28.51 5.07
C ARG A 303 7.02 28.35 3.61
N GLN A 304 6.07 28.49 2.71
CA GLN A 304 6.32 28.25 1.31
C GLN A 304 7.31 29.28 0.81
N ASN A 305 8.50 28.82 0.45
CA ASN A 305 9.41 29.59 -0.36
C ASN A 305 8.66 30.13 -1.58
N ILE A 306 9.09 31.28 -2.09
CA ILE A 306 8.54 31.94 -3.30
C ILE A 306 8.36 30.94 -4.49
N ARG A 307 8.97 29.78 -4.42
CA ARG A 307 8.97 28.72 -5.46
C ARG A 307 7.82 27.70 -5.37
N LEU A 308 7.22 27.46 -4.19
CA LEU A 308 6.12 26.52 -4.11
C LEU A 308 4.85 27.11 -4.72
N THR A 309 4.52 26.66 -5.90
CA THR A 309 3.30 27.05 -6.64
C THR A 309 2.39 25.84 -6.81
N PRO A 310 1.09 26.04 -7.04
CA PRO A 310 0.19 24.94 -7.40
C PRO A 310 0.69 24.14 -8.61
N GLY A 311 1.39 24.79 -9.55
CA GLY A 311 2.01 24.12 -10.69
C GLY A 311 3.14 23.18 -10.30
N MET A 312 3.99 23.55 -9.33
CA MET A 312 5.04 22.66 -8.82
C MET A 312 4.46 21.47 -8.05
N GLN A 313 3.41 21.69 -7.28
CA GLN A 313 2.69 20.63 -6.59
C GLN A 313 2.06 19.64 -7.60
N ALA A 314 1.46 20.13 -8.69
CA ALA A 314 0.93 19.31 -9.76
C ALA A 314 2.04 18.55 -10.53
N ALA A 315 3.18 19.22 -10.78
CA ALA A 315 4.35 18.60 -11.39
C ALA A 315 4.92 17.46 -10.53
N ALA A 316 4.93 17.63 -9.20
CA ALA A 316 5.34 16.59 -8.26
C ALA A 316 4.45 15.35 -8.33
N LEU A 317 3.13 15.51 -8.39
CA LEU A 317 2.20 14.41 -8.57
C LEU A 317 2.43 13.71 -9.92
N GLY A 318 2.51 14.47 -11.00
CA GLY A 318 2.71 13.93 -12.35
C GLY A 318 4.04 13.20 -12.51
N SER A 319 5.14 13.77 -11.98
CA SER A 319 6.46 13.13 -12.02
C SER A 319 6.50 11.85 -11.19
N SER A 320 5.93 11.84 -9.98
CA SER A 320 5.86 10.65 -9.14
C SER A 320 5.14 9.50 -9.84
N ILE A 321 3.99 9.76 -10.46
CA ILE A 321 3.25 8.73 -11.23
C ILE A 321 4.05 8.28 -12.45
N GLY A 322 4.61 9.21 -13.22
CA GLY A 322 5.39 8.90 -14.43
C GLY A 322 6.62 8.05 -14.14
N ILE A 323 7.39 8.41 -13.11
CA ILE A 323 8.58 7.66 -12.66
C ILE A 323 8.19 6.28 -12.13
N ALA A 324 7.10 6.21 -11.36
CA ALA A 324 6.58 4.94 -10.82
C ALA A 324 6.18 3.96 -11.94
N LEU A 325 5.43 4.43 -12.94
CA LEU A 325 5.01 3.60 -14.07
C LEU A 325 6.22 3.10 -14.89
N ALA A 326 7.16 3.98 -15.19
CA ALA A 326 8.37 3.62 -15.93
C ALA A 326 9.27 2.66 -15.13
N GLY A 327 9.50 2.96 -13.84
CA GLY A 327 10.29 2.15 -12.92
C GLY A 327 9.68 0.78 -12.69
N GLY A 328 8.37 0.71 -12.46
CA GLY A 328 7.63 -0.54 -12.27
C GLY A 328 7.66 -1.43 -13.52
N ALA A 329 7.51 -0.84 -14.71
CA ALA A 329 7.61 -1.59 -15.98
C ALA A 329 9.03 -2.14 -16.20
N LEU A 330 10.07 -1.33 -15.98
CA LEU A 330 11.46 -1.74 -16.06
C LEU A 330 11.77 -2.87 -15.08
N THR A 331 11.40 -2.70 -13.81
CA THR A 331 11.57 -3.71 -12.77
C THR A 331 10.84 -5.00 -13.12
N GLY A 332 9.59 -4.90 -13.60
CA GLY A 332 8.83 -6.05 -14.08
C GLY A 332 9.54 -6.82 -15.19
N GLY A 333 10.19 -6.11 -16.12
CA GLY A 333 11.02 -6.73 -17.16
C GLY A 333 12.20 -7.53 -16.59
N ILE A 334 12.87 -6.98 -15.56
CA ILE A 334 13.96 -7.67 -14.86
C ILE A 334 13.45 -8.90 -14.11
N LEU A 335 12.32 -8.77 -13.41
CA LEU A 335 11.75 -9.87 -12.63
C LEU A 335 11.24 -11.05 -13.48
N LYS A 336 11.08 -10.87 -14.81
CA LYS A 336 10.79 -11.96 -15.75
C LYS A 336 11.97 -12.89 -16.05
N LEU A 337 13.17 -12.56 -15.61
CA LEU A 337 14.35 -13.38 -15.85
C LEU A 337 14.15 -14.78 -15.23
N PRO A 338 14.36 -15.86 -15.98
CA PRO A 338 13.93 -17.21 -15.61
C PRO A 338 14.64 -17.77 -14.37
N PHE A 339 15.82 -17.27 -14.05
CA PHE A 339 16.60 -17.73 -12.88
C PHE A 339 16.13 -17.11 -11.56
N LEU A 340 15.13 -16.24 -11.56
CA LEU A 340 14.59 -15.63 -10.35
C LEU A 340 13.50 -16.47 -9.67
N GLY A 341 13.29 -17.70 -10.11
CA GLY A 341 12.50 -18.69 -9.39
C GLY A 341 11.02 -18.38 -9.28
N GLN A 342 10.43 -17.77 -10.32
CA GLN A 342 8.99 -17.49 -10.34
C GLN A 342 8.19 -18.79 -10.21
N ALA A 343 7.27 -18.87 -9.24
CA ALA A 343 6.38 -20.02 -9.03
C ALA A 343 5.49 -20.26 -10.27
N SER A 344 5.13 -21.52 -10.53
CA SER A 344 4.12 -21.88 -11.54
C SER A 344 2.74 -21.29 -11.18
N ASP A 345 1.82 -21.18 -12.15
CA ASP A 345 0.48 -20.64 -11.87
C ASP A 345 -0.27 -21.46 -10.82
N GLN A 346 -0.07 -22.77 -10.78
CA GLN A 346 -0.68 -23.69 -9.79
C GLN A 346 -0.16 -23.49 -8.37
N ASN A 347 1.06 -23.00 -8.22
CA ASN A 347 1.74 -22.78 -6.94
C ASN A 347 1.61 -21.33 -6.44
N CYS A 348 0.80 -20.51 -7.11
CA CYS A 348 0.51 -19.16 -6.63
C CYS A 348 -0.36 -19.20 -5.37
N PHE A 349 -0.17 -18.22 -4.50
CA PHE A 349 -0.95 -18.02 -3.27
C PHE A 349 -0.87 -19.20 -2.29
N ASP A 350 0.28 -19.92 -2.25
CA ASP A 350 0.49 -21.09 -1.41
C ASP A 350 1.83 -20.99 -0.65
N ASP A 351 1.75 -20.99 0.68
CA ASP A 351 2.91 -20.93 1.56
C ASP A 351 3.80 -22.15 1.45
N SER A 352 3.25 -23.34 1.18
CA SER A 352 3.99 -24.59 1.10
C SER A 352 5.11 -24.60 0.05
N VAL A 353 5.09 -23.66 -0.89
CA VAL A 353 6.13 -23.47 -1.90
C VAL A 353 7.45 -22.99 -1.30
N TYR A 354 7.39 -22.17 -0.25
CA TYR A 354 8.55 -21.51 0.34
C TYR A 354 8.72 -21.78 1.84
N TRP A 355 7.72 -22.33 2.51
CA TRP A 355 7.67 -22.52 3.95
C TRP A 355 7.42 -23.98 4.31
N GLU A 356 7.96 -24.41 5.44
CA GLU A 356 7.55 -25.65 6.09
C GLU A 356 6.23 -25.39 6.82
N VAL A 357 5.14 -25.97 6.32
CA VAL A 357 3.79 -25.79 6.87
C VAL A 357 3.50 -26.98 7.82
N PRO A 358 2.98 -26.71 9.05
CA PRO A 358 2.63 -27.78 10.00
C PRO A 358 1.67 -28.82 9.42
N GLU A 359 1.86 -30.09 9.77
CA GLU A 359 1.07 -31.21 9.22
C GLU A 359 -0.41 -31.22 9.68
N GLU A 360 -0.76 -30.52 10.75
CA GLU A 360 -2.13 -30.44 11.26
C GLU A 360 -3.14 -29.88 10.25
N GLU A 361 -2.74 -28.99 9.36
CA GLU A 361 -3.60 -28.52 8.29
C GLU A 361 -3.90 -29.59 7.24
N LYS A 362 -2.98 -30.54 7.01
CA LYS A 362 -3.21 -31.67 6.10
C LYS A 362 -4.26 -32.64 6.62
N LEU A 363 -4.35 -32.82 7.92
CA LEU A 363 -5.33 -33.69 8.58
C LEU A 363 -6.76 -33.13 8.49
N TYR A 364 -6.92 -31.82 8.61
CA TYR A 364 -8.22 -31.16 8.46
C TYR A 364 -8.73 -31.23 6.99
N GLU A 365 -7.86 -31.08 6.00
CA GLU A 365 -8.23 -31.24 4.59
C GLU A 365 -8.65 -32.69 4.26
N ILE A 366 -7.96 -33.68 4.80
CA ILE A 366 -8.32 -35.10 4.62
C ILE A 366 -9.66 -35.41 5.27
N HIS A 367 -9.94 -34.85 6.45
CA HIS A 367 -11.22 -35.06 7.14
C HIS A 367 -12.38 -34.33 6.48
N SER A 368 -12.19 -33.12 5.96
CA SER A 368 -13.22 -32.39 5.22
C SER A 368 -13.57 -33.06 3.88
N ASN A 369 -12.57 -33.52 3.14
CA ASN A 369 -12.79 -34.22 1.89
C ASN A 369 -13.50 -35.57 2.09
N ASN A 370 -13.19 -36.31 3.15
CA ASN A 370 -13.86 -37.56 3.49
C ASN A 370 -15.32 -37.33 3.95
N HIS A 371 -15.62 -36.20 4.62
CA HIS A 371 -16.96 -35.83 5.00
C HIS A 371 -17.83 -35.43 3.79
N ASP A 372 -17.25 -34.74 2.82
CA ASP A 372 -17.94 -34.35 1.58
C ASP A 372 -18.19 -35.54 0.66
N GLU A 373 -17.27 -36.52 0.61
CA GLU A 373 -17.49 -37.78 -0.11
C GLU A 373 -18.58 -38.64 0.57
N HIS A 374 -18.61 -38.70 1.90
CA HIS A 374 -19.63 -39.47 2.63
C HIS A 374 -21.02 -38.86 2.47
N ASN A 375 -21.14 -37.54 2.53
CA ASN A 375 -22.41 -36.84 2.28
C ASN A 375 -22.90 -36.95 0.82
N ARG A 376 -22.00 -37.09 -0.14
CA ARG A 376 -22.37 -37.37 -1.55
C ARG A 376 -22.87 -38.79 -1.74
N PHE A 377 -22.33 -39.77 -1.01
CA PHE A 377 -22.80 -41.16 -1.06
C PHE A 377 -24.18 -41.32 -0.42
N GLU A 378 -24.47 -40.63 0.69
CA GLU A 378 -25.80 -40.66 1.33
C GLU A 378 -26.88 -39.91 0.52
N ALA A 379 -26.53 -38.90 -0.25
CA ALA A 379 -27.44 -38.17 -1.11
C ALA A 379 -27.79 -38.91 -2.42
N THR A 380 -27.10 -40.03 -2.71
CA THR A 380 -27.32 -40.87 -3.93
C THR A 380 -27.95 -42.22 -3.64
N MET A 381 -28.28 -42.55 -2.38
CA MET A 381 -29.12 -43.64 -1.96
C MET A 381 -30.53 -43.16 -1.63
#